data_15f68c5450abffd56669ea6da2b6b709
#
_entry.id   15f68c5450abffd56669ea6da2b6b709
#
_cell.length_a   1.000
_cell.length_b   1.000
_cell.length_c   1.000
_cell.angle_alpha   90.00
_cell.angle_beta   90.00
_cell.angle_gamma   90.00
#
_symmetry.space_group_name_H-M   'P 1'
#
loop_
_entity.id
_entity.type
_entity.pdbx_description
1 polymer ?
#
loop_
_entity_poly.entity_id
_entity_poly.type
_entity_poly.pdbx_seq_one_letter_code
_entity_poly.pdbx_strand_id
1 'polypeptide(L)' 'MTKAQLAQYAAENGIEGVTTAMLKADMIAAIRAAESE' A
#
# COMPACT_ATOMS: atom_id res chain seq x y z
N MET A 1 -10.92 -2.15 2.14
CA MET A 1 -10.40 -1.10 1.25
C MET A 1 -10.20 -1.62 -0.15
N THR A 2 -10.47 -0.80 -1.13
CA THR A 2 -10.17 -1.14 -2.52
C THR A 2 -8.68 -0.91 -2.81
N LYS A 3 -8.20 -1.43 -3.95
CA LYS A 3 -6.82 -1.18 -4.36
C LYS A 3 -6.54 0.32 -4.49
N ALA A 4 -7.50 1.08 -5.02
CA ALA A 4 -7.35 2.52 -5.15
C ALA A 4 -7.18 3.19 -3.79
N GLN A 5 -7.96 2.76 -2.81
CA GLN A 5 -7.86 3.28 -1.45
C GLN A 5 -6.52 2.92 -0.80
N LEU A 6 -6.05 1.70 -1.02
CA LEU A 6 -4.76 1.26 -0.49
C LEU A 6 -3.61 2.06 -1.10
N ALA A 7 -3.66 2.29 -2.40
CA ALA A 7 -2.63 3.09 -3.07
C ALA A 7 -2.64 4.53 -2.57
N GLN A 8 -3.83 5.10 -2.37
CA GLN A 8 -3.95 6.45 -1.86
C GLN A 8 -3.42 6.54 -0.42
N TYR A 9 -3.77 5.57 0.41
CA TYR A 9 -3.28 5.52 1.79
C TYR A 9 -1.75 5.49 1.81
N ALA A 10 -1.15 4.63 0.98
CA ALA A 10 0.29 4.53 0.90
C ALA A 10 0.93 5.84 0.47
N ALA A 11 0.36 6.50 -0.54
CA ALA A 11 0.87 7.78 -1.02
C ALA A 11 0.80 8.85 0.06
N GLU A 12 -0.29 8.91 0.81
CA GLU A 12 -0.48 9.88 1.88
C GLU A 12 0.50 9.67 3.03
N ASN A 13 0.96 8.43 3.21
CA ASN A 13 1.89 8.09 4.27
C ASN A 13 3.34 7.98 3.79
N GLY A 14 3.61 8.40 2.57
CA GLY A 14 4.96 8.39 2.01
C GLY A 14 5.51 6.99 1.75
N ILE A 15 4.64 5.99 1.60
CA ILE A 15 5.03 4.61 1.34
C ILE A 15 5.14 4.43 -0.17
N GLU A 16 6.33 4.13 -0.66
CA GLU A 16 6.58 3.95 -2.09
C GLU A 16 6.49 2.48 -2.48
N GLY A 17 6.24 2.24 -3.76
CA GLY A 17 6.24 0.89 -4.30
C GLY A 17 4.89 0.18 -4.22
N VAL A 18 3.87 0.84 -3.68
CA VAL A 18 2.51 0.27 -3.63
C VAL A 18 1.70 0.81 -4.81
N THR A 19 1.34 -0.08 -5.72
CA THR A 19 0.61 0.29 -6.93
C THR A 19 -0.64 -0.55 -7.11
N THR A 20 -1.60 -0.05 -7.89
CA THR A 20 -2.83 -0.78 -8.17
C THR A 20 -2.61 -1.98 -9.10
N ALA A 21 -1.42 -2.12 -9.67
CA ALA A 21 -1.06 -3.30 -10.45
C ALA A 21 -0.77 -4.51 -9.55
N MET A 22 -0.53 -4.28 -8.27
CA MET A 22 -0.26 -5.35 -7.31
C MET A 22 -1.54 -6.02 -6.86
N LEU A 23 -1.43 -7.25 -6.36
CA LEU A 23 -2.54 -7.90 -5.68
C LEU A 23 -2.83 -7.16 -4.38
N LYS A 24 -4.10 -7.15 -3.97
CA LYS A 24 -4.50 -6.45 -2.76
C LYS A 24 -3.72 -6.94 -1.53
N ALA A 25 -3.53 -8.26 -1.42
CA ALA A 25 -2.76 -8.83 -0.32
C ALA A 25 -1.31 -8.33 -0.33
N ASP A 26 -0.72 -8.18 -1.50
CA ASP A 26 0.65 -7.68 -1.64
C ASP A 26 0.72 -6.21 -1.25
N MET A 27 -0.28 -5.41 -1.62
CA MET A 27 -0.35 -4.02 -1.23
C MET A 27 -0.42 -3.88 0.30
N ILE A 28 -1.26 -4.68 0.94
CA ILE A 28 -1.40 -4.67 2.39
C ILE A 28 -0.08 -5.06 3.06
N ALA A 29 0.58 -6.10 2.55
CA ALA A 29 1.84 -6.56 3.10
C ALA A 29 2.93 -5.48 2.99
N ALA A 30 3.00 -4.79 1.86
CA ALA A 30 3.96 -3.71 1.65
C ALA A 30 3.70 -2.54 2.60
N ILE A 31 2.45 -2.18 2.79
CA ILE A 31 2.07 -1.10 3.71
C ILE A 31 2.45 -1.47 5.14
N ARG A 32 2.14 -2.69 5.57
CA ARG A 32 2.47 -3.15 6.93
C ARG A 32 3.97 -3.17 7.16
N ALA A 33 4.73 -3.64 6.18
CA ALA A 33 6.19 -3.68 6.29
C ALA A 33 6.76 -2.28 6.48
N ALA A 34 6.23 -1.30 5.75
CA ALA A 34 6.67 0.09 5.87
C ALA A 34 6.27 0.69 7.21
N GLU A 35 5.07 0.36 7.70
CA GLU A 35 4.58 0.92 8.96
C GLU A 35 5.23 0.28 10.19
N SER A 36 5.77 -0.93 10.05
CA SER A 36 6.38 -1.61 11.19
C SER A 36 7.81 -1.14 11.47
N GLU A 37 8.33 -0.28 10.64
CA GLU A 37 9.62 0.38 10.91
C GLU A 37 9.43 1.59 11.86
#